data_10c8faaadae8e5066bd05bf635c59d8f
#
_entry.id   10c8faaadae8e5066bd05bf635c59d8f
#
_cell.length_a   1.000
_cell.length_b   1.000
_cell.length_c   1.000
_cell.angle_alpha   90.00
_cell.angle_beta   90.00
_cell.angle_gamma   90.00
#
_symmetry.space_group_name_H-M   'P 1'
#
loop_
_entity.id
_entity.type
_entity.pdbx_description
1 polymer ?
#
loop_
_entity_poly.entity_id
_entity_poly.type
_entity_poly.pdbx_seq_one_letter_code
_entity_poly.pdbx_strand_id
1 'polypeptide(L)'
;MDSSTAYQALRQPRHEKLRVRGLEMHLTRWGPEPSVYAPPVFMLHGWLDAGDTFQFMVDALKKDWPVVAPDWRGFGRSEWPQEGYGFPDYLGDFDALLDQVALDQPARIVGHSMGGNIANLYAGLRPERVRSVVNIEGFGLPRTTSADSPRRLRKWLDQIKSPVIEKTYNSFEQFTAVIQHRYPRFPAGAAAFVARIWGALDEDLRVRQVADPRHHWVNPMLYKREDAEATWREIRAPLLMIAGEKSDYLPRLGRDGTLEGLRATFPGVEIATVADAGHMLHIERPELTAPLVEAFLDAH
;
A
#
# COMPACT_ATOMS: atom_id res chain seq x y z
N MET A 1 29.36 -2.37 8.47
CA MET A 1 29.05 -2.01 7.06
C MET A 1 29.26 -0.53 6.90
N ASP A 2 29.98 -0.14 5.88
CA ASP A 2 30.36 1.24 5.61
C ASP A 2 29.08 2.09 5.45
N SER A 3 28.97 3.19 6.18
CA SER A 3 27.84 4.13 6.16
C SER A 3 27.62 4.80 4.80
N SER A 4 28.53 4.57 3.84
CA SER A 4 28.50 5.13 2.49
C SER A 4 27.50 4.47 1.54
N THR A 5 26.84 3.36 1.92
CA THR A 5 25.95 2.57 1.04
C THR A 5 24.47 2.69 1.41
N ALA A 6 24.10 3.40 2.47
CA ALA A 6 22.69 3.59 2.85
C ALA A 6 22.00 4.54 1.86
N TYR A 7 20.76 4.21 1.46
CA TYR A 7 19.93 5.12 0.68
C TYR A 7 19.73 6.45 1.42
N GLN A 8 19.90 7.54 0.71
CA GLN A 8 19.73 8.89 1.24
C GLN A 8 18.52 9.56 0.59
N ALA A 9 17.54 9.93 1.42
CA ALA A 9 16.36 10.64 0.96
C ALA A 9 16.75 12.01 0.38
N LEU A 10 16.29 12.29 -0.85
CA LEU A 10 16.49 13.59 -1.51
C LEU A 10 15.47 14.60 -1.02
N ARG A 11 14.18 14.21 -0.96
CA ARG A 11 13.10 15.02 -0.42
C ARG A 11 12.85 14.63 1.03
N GLN A 12 12.89 15.61 1.92
CA GLN A 12 12.71 15.34 3.36
C GLN A 12 11.22 15.17 3.68
N PRO A 13 10.81 14.05 4.30
CA PRO A 13 9.44 13.86 4.74
C PRO A 13 9.13 14.72 5.97
N ARG A 14 7.88 15.13 6.08
CA ARG A 14 7.28 15.67 7.31
C ARG A 14 6.30 14.64 7.85
N HIS A 15 6.22 14.53 9.16
CA HIS A 15 5.36 13.55 9.83
C HIS A 15 4.33 14.28 10.70
N GLU A 16 3.10 13.82 10.62
CA GLU A 16 2.02 14.31 11.48
C GLU A 16 1.12 13.16 11.91
N LYS A 17 0.27 13.42 12.87
CA LYS A 17 -0.73 12.49 13.38
C LYS A 17 -2.10 13.13 13.32
N LEU A 18 -3.08 12.40 12.80
CA LEU A 18 -4.47 12.80 12.77
C LEU A 18 -5.34 11.77 13.47
N ARG A 19 -6.41 12.24 14.10
CA ARG A 19 -7.41 11.33 14.65
C ARG A 19 -8.45 10.99 13.57
N VAL A 20 -8.42 9.74 13.11
CA VAL A 20 -9.29 9.21 12.06
C VAL A 20 -10.14 8.08 12.64
N ARG A 21 -11.46 8.22 12.64
CA ARG A 21 -12.41 7.24 13.21
C ARG A 21 -12.02 6.72 14.59
N GLY A 22 -11.53 7.62 15.46
CA GLY A 22 -11.17 7.29 16.83
C GLY A 22 -9.74 6.74 17.02
N LEU A 23 -9.00 6.41 15.97
CA LEU A 23 -7.61 5.97 16.03
C LEU A 23 -6.64 7.09 15.65
N GLU A 24 -5.46 7.10 16.25
CA GLU A 24 -4.36 7.96 15.83
C GLU A 24 -3.73 7.37 14.57
N MET A 25 -3.86 8.08 13.46
CA MET A 25 -3.26 7.73 12.17
C MET A 25 -2.04 8.59 11.91
N HIS A 26 -0.92 7.97 11.59
CA HIS A 26 0.30 8.64 11.17
C HIS A 26 0.25 8.93 9.67
N LEU A 27 0.69 10.14 9.30
CA LEU A 27 0.82 10.57 7.91
C LEU A 27 2.26 10.99 7.63
N THR A 28 2.78 10.57 6.50
CA THR A 28 4.01 11.08 5.93
C THR A 28 3.67 12.02 4.77
N ARG A 29 4.29 13.20 4.75
CA ARG A 29 4.06 14.22 3.73
C ARG A 29 5.34 14.62 3.05
N TRP A 30 5.26 14.88 1.75
CA TRP A 30 6.34 15.47 0.95
C TRP A 30 5.80 16.63 0.11
N GLY A 31 6.72 17.44 -0.37
CA GLY A 31 6.42 18.57 -1.26
C GLY A 31 5.77 19.76 -0.53
N PRO A 32 5.16 20.68 -1.29
CA PRO A 32 4.51 21.87 -0.75
C PRO A 32 3.27 21.53 0.06
N GLU A 33 2.79 22.51 0.83
CA GLU A 33 1.48 22.37 1.47
C GLU A 33 0.36 22.28 0.43
N PRO A 34 -0.59 21.32 0.61
CA PRO A 34 -1.71 21.20 -0.28
C PRO A 34 -2.55 22.48 -0.36
N SER A 35 -3.07 22.78 -1.55
CA SER A 35 -3.99 23.88 -1.79
C SER A 35 -5.08 23.49 -2.80
N VAL A 36 -6.11 24.28 -2.94
CA VAL A 36 -7.16 24.04 -3.95
C VAL A 36 -6.61 24.04 -5.39
N TYR A 37 -5.47 24.70 -5.63
CA TYR A 37 -4.79 24.72 -6.93
C TYR A 37 -3.76 23.60 -7.08
N ALA A 38 -3.32 23.01 -5.98
CA ALA A 38 -2.41 21.89 -5.93
C ALA A 38 -2.89 20.88 -4.86
N PRO A 39 -3.99 20.15 -5.15
CA PRO A 39 -4.54 19.18 -4.21
C PRO A 39 -3.55 18.00 -4.03
N PRO A 40 -3.57 17.36 -2.85
CA PRO A 40 -2.60 16.31 -2.55
C PRO A 40 -2.79 15.07 -3.41
N VAL A 41 -1.69 14.36 -3.65
CA VAL A 41 -1.67 12.99 -4.15
C VAL A 41 -1.60 12.07 -2.95
N PHE A 42 -2.58 11.19 -2.79
CA PHE A 42 -2.60 10.20 -1.73
C PHE A 42 -1.85 8.94 -2.18
N MET A 43 -0.81 8.54 -1.43
CA MET A 43 -0.04 7.33 -1.69
C MET A 43 -0.33 6.26 -0.64
N LEU A 44 -0.96 5.17 -1.04
CA LEU A 44 -1.54 4.14 -0.17
C LEU A 44 -0.67 2.87 -0.19
N HIS A 45 -0.07 2.53 0.94
CA HIS A 45 0.89 1.43 1.04
C HIS A 45 0.24 0.03 1.06
N GLY A 46 1.06 -0.99 0.81
CA GLY A 46 0.70 -2.40 0.81
C GLY A 46 0.63 -3.04 2.21
N TRP A 47 0.30 -4.34 2.23
CA TRP A 47 0.28 -5.12 3.47
C TRP A 47 1.70 -5.32 4.03
N LEU A 48 1.86 -5.15 5.34
CA LEU A 48 3.14 -5.15 6.08
C LEU A 48 4.13 -4.08 5.61
N ASP A 49 3.63 -2.97 5.13
CA ASP A 49 4.39 -1.83 4.66
C ASP A 49 4.02 -0.57 5.46
N ALA A 50 4.52 0.60 5.08
CA ALA A 50 4.23 1.89 5.69
C ALA A 50 4.35 3.02 4.66
N GLY A 51 3.72 4.16 4.91
CA GLY A 51 3.72 5.30 3.99
C GLY A 51 5.11 5.81 3.64
N ASP A 52 6.05 5.75 4.58
CA ASP A 52 7.45 6.19 4.39
C ASP A 52 8.18 5.46 3.25
N THR A 53 7.77 4.26 2.86
CA THR A 53 8.43 3.52 1.76
C THR A 53 8.19 4.12 0.38
N PHE A 54 7.21 5.00 0.22
CA PHE A 54 7.06 5.80 -0.99
C PHE A 54 8.19 6.80 -1.21
N GLN A 55 9.12 6.98 -0.25
CA GLN A 55 10.29 7.84 -0.38
C GLN A 55 11.04 7.63 -1.69
N PHE A 56 11.27 6.38 -2.09
CA PHE A 56 11.99 6.07 -3.32
C PHE A 56 11.28 6.60 -4.57
N MET A 57 9.96 6.43 -4.61
CA MET A 57 9.15 6.92 -5.72
C MET A 57 9.03 8.44 -5.70
N VAL A 58 8.83 9.05 -4.52
CA VAL A 58 8.77 10.50 -4.36
C VAL A 58 10.06 11.16 -4.80
N ASP A 59 11.22 10.60 -4.45
CA ASP A 59 12.53 11.10 -4.89
C ASP A 59 12.75 10.99 -6.41
N ALA A 60 12.09 10.04 -7.06
CA ALA A 60 12.16 9.82 -8.50
C ALA A 60 11.15 10.66 -9.32
N LEU A 61 10.16 11.29 -8.68
CA LEU A 61 9.26 12.24 -9.36
C LEU A 61 10.05 13.48 -9.80
N LYS A 62 9.71 14.03 -10.96
CA LYS A 62 10.33 15.27 -11.48
C LYS A 62 9.76 16.50 -10.80
N LYS A 63 8.44 16.52 -10.60
CA LYS A 63 7.72 17.62 -9.95
C LYS A 63 7.68 17.44 -8.44
N ASP A 64 7.56 18.55 -7.75
CA ASP A 64 7.38 18.58 -6.32
C ASP A 64 5.88 18.55 -5.98
N TRP A 65 5.30 17.36 -6.05
CA TRP A 65 3.90 17.12 -5.74
C TRP A 65 3.63 17.23 -4.24
N PRO A 66 2.52 17.82 -3.80
CA PRO A 66 2.05 17.65 -2.43
C PRO A 66 1.57 16.21 -2.24
N VAL A 67 2.36 15.41 -1.55
CA VAL A 67 2.08 13.98 -1.31
C VAL A 67 1.66 13.75 0.12
N VAL A 68 0.65 12.90 0.32
CA VAL A 68 0.19 12.42 1.63
C VAL A 68 0.14 10.90 1.60
N ALA A 69 0.92 10.25 2.45
CA ALA A 69 0.94 8.80 2.60
C ALA A 69 0.57 8.42 4.03
N PRO A 70 -0.65 7.92 4.27
CA PRO A 70 -1.04 7.41 5.58
C PRO A 70 -0.38 6.06 5.87
N ASP A 71 -0.04 5.82 7.14
CA ASP A 71 0.12 4.47 7.64
C ASP A 71 -1.26 3.93 7.98
N TRP A 72 -1.66 2.80 7.39
CA TRP A 72 -2.93 2.17 7.72
C TRP A 72 -2.99 1.73 9.18
N ARG A 73 -4.21 1.63 9.74
CA ARG A 73 -4.44 1.07 11.09
C ARG A 73 -3.63 -0.20 11.32
N GLY A 74 -2.88 -0.26 12.40
CA GLY A 74 -2.05 -1.41 12.74
C GLY A 74 -0.75 -1.55 11.98
N PHE A 75 -0.37 -0.57 11.15
CA PHE A 75 0.90 -0.53 10.44
C PHE A 75 1.69 0.74 10.77
N GLY A 76 2.99 0.67 10.57
CA GLY A 76 3.88 1.80 10.73
C GLY A 76 3.78 2.43 12.11
N ARG A 77 3.51 3.72 12.15
CA ARG A 77 3.36 4.51 13.39
C ARG A 77 1.91 4.80 13.75
N SER A 78 0.95 4.22 13.01
CA SER A 78 -0.48 4.32 13.33
C SER A 78 -0.88 3.41 14.47
N GLU A 79 -1.92 3.80 15.20
CA GLU A 79 -2.45 3.07 16.34
C GLU A 79 -2.97 1.67 15.94
N TRP A 80 -2.84 0.71 16.85
CA TRP A 80 -3.32 -0.65 16.69
C TRP A 80 -4.71 -0.80 17.33
N PRO A 81 -5.79 -1.01 16.56
CA PRO A 81 -7.13 -1.20 17.12
C PRO A 81 -7.21 -2.48 17.95
N GLN A 82 -8.05 -2.47 18.98
CA GLN A 82 -8.24 -3.64 19.86
C GLN A 82 -9.07 -4.74 19.19
N GLU A 83 -10.05 -4.37 18.37
CA GLU A 83 -11.03 -5.26 17.76
C GLU A 83 -10.50 -6.08 16.58
N GLY A 84 -9.28 -5.81 16.11
CA GLY A 84 -8.70 -6.47 14.95
C GLY A 84 -8.93 -5.70 13.64
N TYR A 85 -8.85 -6.40 12.50
CA TYR A 85 -8.75 -5.78 11.17
C TYR A 85 -9.78 -6.34 10.22
N GLY A 86 -10.72 -5.50 9.80
CA GLY A 86 -11.63 -5.78 8.69
C GLY A 86 -11.24 -4.98 7.45
N PHE A 87 -11.35 -5.57 6.26
CA PHE A 87 -11.03 -4.83 5.04
C PHE A 87 -11.88 -3.56 4.85
N PRO A 88 -13.19 -3.55 5.19
CA PRO A 88 -14.02 -2.33 5.15
C PRO A 88 -13.52 -1.19 6.03
N ASP A 89 -12.76 -1.49 7.09
CA ASP A 89 -12.21 -0.45 7.97
C ASP A 89 -11.23 0.46 7.24
N TYR A 90 -10.40 -0.08 6.34
CA TYR A 90 -9.48 0.72 5.52
C TYR A 90 -10.23 1.68 4.59
N LEU A 91 -11.37 1.26 4.04
CA LEU A 91 -12.22 2.12 3.22
C LEU A 91 -12.81 3.27 4.03
N GLY A 92 -13.33 2.95 5.22
CA GLY A 92 -13.86 3.97 6.14
C GLY A 92 -12.79 4.93 6.66
N ASP A 93 -11.57 4.42 6.92
CA ASP A 93 -10.45 5.27 7.32
C ASP A 93 -10.03 6.21 6.21
N PHE A 94 -9.98 5.73 4.98
CA PHE A 94 -9.62 6.56 3.84
C PHE A 94 -10.69 7.62 3.55
N ASP A 95 -11.98 7.26 3.62
CA ASP A 95 -13.09 8.21 3.46
C ASP A 95 -13.00 9.34 4.50
N ALA A 96 -12.81 8.99 5.78
CA ALA A 96 -12.68 9.96 6.87
C ALA A 96 -11.36 10.77 6.82
N LEU A 97 -10.28 10.22 6.27
CA LEU A 97 -9.03 10.95 6.01
C LEU A 97 -9.25 12.00 4.92
N LEU A 98 -9.93 11.65 3.84
CA LEU A 98 -10.23 12.59 2.76
C LEU A 98 -11.07 13.77 3.26
N ASP A 99 -12.01 13.56 4.19
CA ASP A 99 -12.79 14.65 4.80
C ASP A 99 -11.92 15.70 5.50
N GLN A 100 -10.76 15.28 6.01
CA GLN A 100 -9.86 16.18 6.74
C GLN A 100 -8.75 16.79 5.85
N VAL A 101 -8.35 16.11 4.77
CA VAL A 101 -7.11 16.45 4.05
C VAL A 101 -7.33 16.80 2.57
N ALA A 102 -8.44 16.34 1.95
CA ALA A 102 -8.63 16.48 0.50
C ALA A 102 -9.08 17.86 0.03
N LEU A 103 -9.31 18.83 0.93
CA LEU A 103 -9.68 20.21 0.61
C LEU A 103 -10.93 20.32 -0.29
N ASP A 104 -11.93 19.46 -0.11
CA ASP A 104 -13.16 19.37 -0.92
C ASP A 104 -12.90 19.16 -2.43
N GLN A 105 -11.75 18.59 -2.78
CA GLN A 105 -11.38 18.25 -4.15
C GLN A 105 -11.37 16.72 -4.34
N PRO A 106 -11.77 16.23 -5.52
CA PRO A 106 -11.59 14.82 -5.85
C PRO A 106 -10.09 14.41 -5.78
N ALA A 107 -9.82 13.30 -5.09
CA ALA A 107 -8.47 12.86 -4.79
C ALA A 107 -7.77 12.19 -5.99
N ARG A 108 -6.48 12.48 -6.16
CA ARG A 108 -5.56 11.65 -6.94
C ARG A 108 -4.98 10.58 -6.04
N ILE A 109 -5.11 9.31 -6.42
CA ILE A 109 -4.75 8.18 -5.58
C ILE A 109 -3.71 7.32 -6.30
N VAL A 110 -2.60 7.04 -5.63
CA VAL A 110 -1.59 6.06 -6.05
C VAL A 110 -1.56 4.97 -4.99
N GLY A 111 -1.94 3.75 -5.32
CA GLY A 111 -2.00 2.65 -4.35
C GLY A 111 -1.11 1.48 -4.74
N HIS A 112 -0.29 0.99 -3.82
CA HIS A 112 0.50 -0.21 -4.00
C HIS A 112 -0.17 -1.42 -3.34
N SER A 113 -0.28 -2.54 -4.06
CA SER A 113 -0.74 -3.84 -3.53
C SER A 113 -2.10 -3.72 -2.78
N MET A 114 -2.12 -3.91 -1.46
CA MET A 114 -3.33 -3.70 -0.63
C MET A 114 -3.87 -2.28 -0.80
N GLY A 115 -3.01 -1.25 -0.80
CA GLY A 115 -3.40 0.14 -1.05
C GLY A 115 -4.02 0.35 -2.44
N GLY A 116 -3.54 -0.37 -3.47
CA GLY A 116 -4.14 -0.39 -4.80
C GLY A 116 -5.54 -1.02 -4.82
N ASN A 117 -5.73 -2.10 -4.04
CA ASN A 117 -7.05 -2.72 -3.88
C ASN A 117 -8.02 -1.80 -3.14
N ILE A 118 -7.57 -1.08 -2.11
CA ILE A 118 -8.35 -0.07 -1.40
C ILE A 118 -8.72 1.07 -2.36
N ALA A 119 -7.76 1.58 -3.14
CA ALA A 119 -7.97 2.65 -4.11
C ALA A 119 -9.05 2.29 -5.15
N ASN A 120 -8.96 1.09 -5.74
CA ASN A 120 -9.95 0.63 -6.71
C ASN A 120 -11.35 0.48 -6.11
N LEU A 121 -11.46 -0.12 -4.92
CA LEU A 121 -12.76 -0.26 -4.26
C LEU A 121 -13.33 1.11 -3.89
N TYR A 122 -12.51 1.99 -3.34
CA TYR A 122 -12.95 3.34 -2.98
C TYR A 122 -13.43 4.13 -4.20
N ALA A 123 -12.69 4.06 -5.32
CA ALA A 123 -13.08 4.72 -6.57
C ALA A 123 -14.41 4.24 -7.14
N GLY A 124 -14.77 2.96 -6.94
CA GLY A 124 -16.07 2.43 -7.30
C GLY A 124 -17.19 2.82 -6.33
N LEU A 125 -16.88 2.92 -5.03
CA LEU A 125 -17.85 3.26 -3.99
C LEU A 125 -18.15 4.78 -3.91
N ARG A 126 -17.15 5.63 -4.22
CA ARG A 126 -17.22 7.09 -4.14
C ARG A 126 -16.64 7.74 -5.41
N PRO A 127 -17.21 7.44 -6.61
CA PRO A 127 -16.64 7.93 -7.87
C PRO A 127 -16.55 9.45 -7.96
N GLU A 128 -17.43 10.18 -7.27
CA GLU A 128 -17.43 11.64 -7.18
C GLU A 128 -16.25 12.21 -6.37
N ARG A 129 -15.62 11.39 -5.53
CA ARG A 129 -14.50 11.81 -4.67
C ARG A 129 -13.13 11.47 -5.26
N VAL A 130 -13.08 10.81 -6.40
CA VAL A 130 -11.84 10.35 -7.02
C VAL A 130 -11.63 10.97 -8.38
N ARG A 131 -10.50 11.67 -8.54
CA ARG A 131 -10.08 12.31 -9.77
C ARG A 131 -9.38 11.32 -10.71
N SER A 132 -8.42 10.55 -10.18
CA SER A 132 -7.68 9.54 -10.92
C SER A 132 -7.08 8.50 -9.99
N VAL A 133 -6.84 7.28 -10.49
CA VAL A 133 -6.23 6.18 -9.75
C VAL A 133 -5.04 5.63 -10.51
N VAL A 134 -3.90 5.54 -9.85
CA VAL A 134 -2.77 4.71 -10.26
C VAL A 134 -2.69 3.51 -9.32
N ASN A 135 -2.94 2.33 -9.85
CA ASN A 135 -2.87 1.08 -9.10
C ASN A 135 -1.58 0.34 -9.45
N ILE A 136 -0.70 0.20 -8.48
CA ILE A 136 0.57 -0.50 -8.57
C ILE A 136 0.41 -1.88 -7.92
N GLU A 137 0.36 -2.95 -8.71
CA GLU A 137 0.31 -4.35 -8.23
C GLU A 137 -0.89 -4.71 -7.32
N GLY A 138 -2.01 -3.98 -7.38
CA GLY A 138 -3.22 -4.22 -6.60
C GLY A 138 -4.39 -4.75 -7.44
N PHE A 139 -4.28 -5.95 -7.97
CA PHE A 139 -5.22 -6.51 -8.95
C PHE A 139 -6.33 -7.41 -8.35
N GLY A 140 -6.61 -7.25 -7.06
CA GLY A 140 -7.53 -8.12 -6.31
C GLY A 140 -6.84 -9.37 -5.77
N LEU A 141 -7.61 -10.29 -5.21
CA LEU A 141 -7.13 -11.57 -4.71
C LEU A 141 -7.72 -12.72 -5.54
N PRO A 142 -7.14 -13.93 -5.46
CA PRO A 142 -7.72 -15.11 -6.10
C PRO A 142 -9.17 -15.38 -5.65
N ARG A 143 -9.97 -15.93 -6.53
CA ARG A 143 -11.35 -16.30 -6.23
C ARG A 143 -11.41 -17.33 -5.10
N THR A 144 -12.40 -17.18 -4.23
CA THR A 144 -12.70 -18.13 -3.15
C THR A 144 -14.10 -18.71 -3.37
N THR A 145 -14.38 -19.84 -2.74
CA THR A 145 -15.69 -20.46 -2.76
C THR A 145 -16.33 -20.45 -1.37
N SER A 146 -17.65 -20.49 -1.28
CA SER A 146 -18.35 -20.58 0.00
C SER A 146 -17.94 -21.82 0.81
N ALA A 147 -17.47 -22.87 0.15
CA ALA A 147 -16.95 -24.08 0.81
C ALA A 147 -15.69 -23.82 1.66
N ASP A 148 -14.95 -22.73 1.38
CA ASP A 148 -13.76 -22.34 2.16
C ASP A 148 -14.13 -21.69 3.51
N SER A 149 -15.35 -21.16 3.66
CA SER A 149 -15.77 -20.39 4.83
C SER A 149 -15.67 -21.16 6.15
N PRO A 150 -16.15 -22.41 6.29
CA PRO A 150 -16.08 -23.12 7.56
C PRO A 150 -14.65 -23.38 8.03
N ARG A 151 -13.74 -23.73 7.10
CA ARG A 151 -12.32 -23.93 7.39
C ARG A 151 -11.65 -22.65 7.84
N ARG A 152 -11.95 -21.55 7.17
CA ARG A 152 -11.41 -20.20 7.47
C ARG A 152 -11.86 -19.71 8.85
N LEU A 153 -13.16 -19.83 9.15
CA LEU A 153 -13.72 -19.42 10.45
C LEU A 153 -13.15 -20.26 11.61
N ARG A 154 -12.99 -21.59 11.45
CA ARG A 154 -12.33 -22.40 12.48
C ARG A 154 -10.91 -21.92 12.74
N LYS A 155 -10.12 -21.70 11.65
CA LYS A 155 -8.76 -21.20 11.79
C LYS A 155 -8.71 -19.86 12.50
N TRP A 156 -9.62 -18.95 12.19
CA TRP A 156 -9.71 -17.67 12.87
C TRP A 156 -10.05 -17.82 14.36
N LEU A 157 -11.02 -18.66 14.71
CA LEU A 157 -11.37 -18.98 16.11
C LEU A 157 -10.21 -19.55 16.89
N ASP A 158 -9.34 -20.35 16.28
CA ASP A 158 -8.14 -20.88 16.90
C ASP A 158 -7.09 -19.79 17.08
N GLN A 159 -6.92 -18.91 16.08
CA GLN A 159 -5.92 -17.84 16.13
C GLN A 159 -6.25 -16.78 17.19
N ILE A 160 -7.50 -16.37 17.36
CA ILE A 160 -7.89 -15.35 18.37
C ILE A 160 -7.71 -15.84 19.81
N LYS A 161 -7.61 -17.15 20.03
CA LYS A 161 -7.33 -17.78 21.35
C LYS A 161 -5.85 -18.00 21.60
N SER A 162 -5.02 -17.90 20.55
CA SER A 162 -3.58 -18.15 20.64
C SER A 162 -2.84 -16.88 21.03
N PRO A 163 -1.74 -16.98 21.78
CA PRO A 163 -0.87 -15.83 22.02
C PRO A 163 -0.39 -15.23 20.71
N VAL A 164 -0.35 -13.91 20.65
CA VAL A 164 0.25 -13.20 19.54
C VAL A 164 1.77 -13.32 19.67
N ILE A 165 2.41 -13.88 18.64
CA ILE A 165 3.86 -14.06 18.63
C ILE A 165 4.47 -12.98 17.75
N GLU A 166 5.21 -12.07 18.36
CA GLU A 166 6.03 -11.10 17.63
C GLU A 166 7.34 -11.74 17.20
N LYS A 167 7.68 -11.53 15.93
CA LYS A 167 9.00 -11.90 15.43
C LYS A 167 9.96 -10.74 15.70
N THR A 168 11.02 -11.03 16.48
CA THR A 168 12.06 -10.06 16.77
C THR A 168 13.39 -10.46 16.16
N TYR A 169 14.29 -9.49 15.99
CA TYR A 169 15.64 -9.66 15.44
C TYR A 169 16.64 -9.02 16.40
N ASN A 170 17.86 -9.55 16.44
CA ASN A 170 18.88 -9.07 17.40
C ASN A 170 19.41 -7.67 17.06
N SER A 171 19.29 -7.23 15.81
CA SER A 171 19.72 -5.91 15.38
C SER A 171 19.06 -5.50 14.05
N PHE A 172 19.19 -4.22 13.69
CA PHE A 172 18.77 -3.73 12.39
C PHE A 172 19.57 -4.34 11.23
N GLU A 173 20.85 -4.72 11.45
CA GLU A 173 21.67 -5.41 10.44
C GLU A 173 21.09 -6.78 10.13
N GLN A 174 20.66 -7.54 11.16
CA GLN A 174 20.00 -8.83 10.96
C GLN A 174 18.67 -8.64 10.22
N PHE A 175 17.88 -7.66 10.59
CA PHE A 175 16.60 -7.38 9.92
C PHE A 175 16.80 -6.93 8.48
N THR A 176 17.80 -6.07 8.21
CA THR A 176 18.21 -5.68 6.85
C THR A 176 18.57 -6.90 6.00
N ALA A 177 19.35 -7.83 6.53
CA ALA A 177 19.71 -9.05 5.81
C ALA A 177 18.49 -9.90 5.44
N VAL A 178 17.52 -10.00 6.35
CA VAL A 178 16.24 -10.70 6.09
C VAL A 178 15.44 -10.01 4.99
N ILE A 179 15.36 -8.67 5.02
CA ILE A 179 14.67 -7.88 3.98
C ILE A 179 15.37 -8.07 2.62
N GLN A 180 16.69 -7.92 2.58
CA GLN A 180 17.46 -8.09 1.34
C GLN A 180 17.31 -9.50 0.74
N HIS A 181 17.29 -10.53 1.59
CA HIS A 181 17.04 -11.90 1.15
C HIS A 181 15.62 -12.08 0.56
N ARG A 182 14.62 -11.47 1.20
CA ARG A 182 13.21 -11.54 0.74
C ARG A 182 12.98 -10.72 -0.55
N TYR A 183 13.67 -9.60 -0.69
CA TYR A 183 13.55 -8.67 -1.81
C TYR A 183 14.92 -8.46 -2.49
N PRO A 184 15.39 -9.47 -3.23
CA PRO A 184 16.76 -9.44 -3.79
C PRO A 184 16.95 -8.37 -4.88
N ARG A 185 15.86 -7.80 -5.42
CA ARG A 185 15.90 -6.73 -6.41
C ARG A 185 15.95 -5.32 -5.80
N PHE A 186 15.91 -5.19 -4.48
CA PHE A 186 16.06 -3.87 -3.87
C PHE A 186 17.41 -3.26 -4.24
N PRO A 187 17.44 -1.97 -4.63
CA PRO A 187 18.71 -1.30 -4.91
C PRO A 187 19.63 -1.28 -3.69
N ALA A 188 20.91 -1.01 -3.93
CA ALA A 188 21.89 -0.91 -2.85
C ALA A 188 21.42 0.10 -1.79
N GLY A 189 21.48 -0.30 -0.53
CA GLY A 189 21.07 0.53 0.62
C GLY A 189 19.55 0.60 0.87
N ALA A 190 18.71 0.19 -0.08
CA ALA A 190 17.26 0.25 0.11
C ALA A 190 16.76 -0.65 1.24
N ALA A 191 17.30 -1.87 1.36
CA ALA A 191 16.90 -2.78 2.45
C ALA A 191 17.23 -2.22 3.83
N ALA A 192 18.35 -1.51 3.99
CA ALA A 192 18.71 -0.85 5.25
C ALA A 192 17.80 0.33 5.58
N PHE A 193 17.41 1.11 4.57
CA PHE A 193 16.45 2.20 4.72
C PHE A 193 15.08 1.67 5.11
N VAL A 194 14.57 0.68 4.39
CA VAL A 194 13.29 0.02 4.66
C VAL A 194 13.28 -0.65 6.05
N ALA A 195 14.38 -1.25 6.48
CA ALA A 195 14.49 -1.83 7.81
C ALA A 195 14.23 -0.82 8.93
N ARG A 196 14.63 0.44 8.73
CA ARG A 196 14.36 1.54 9.68
C ARG A 196 12.92 2.01 9.68
N ILE A 197 12.20 1.83 8.55
CA ILE A 197 10.78 2.12 8.43
C ILE A 197 9.93 0.99 9.04
N TRP A 198 10.26 -0.27 8.71
CA TRP A 198 9.48 -1.44 9.14
C TRP A 198 9.83 -1.96 10.51
N GLY A 199 10.89 -1.45 11.15
CA GLY A 199 11.40 -1.91 12.43
C GLY A 199 11.47 -0.82 13.48
N ALA A 200 11.21 -1.20 14.74
CA ALA A 200 11.44 -0.38 15.93
C ALA A 200 12.12 -1.23 17.00
N LEU A 201 12.87 -0.59 17.89
CA LEU A 201 13.42 -1.28 19.07
C LEU A 201 12.30 -1.53 20.08
N ASP A 202 12.27 -2.74 20.62
CA ASP A 202 11.47 -3.09 21.79
C ASP A 202 12.23 -2.74 23.12
N GLU A 203 11.64 -3.07 24.25
CA GLU A 203 12.21 -2.81 25.58
C GLU A 203 13.53 -3.57 25.82
N ASP A 204 13.74 -4.70 25.16
CA ASP A 204 14.95 -5.51 25.22
C ASP A 204 16.01 -5.09 24.16
N LEU A 205 15.81 -3.94 23.50
CA LEU A 205 16.66 -3.41 22.42
C LEU A 205 16.75 -4.36 21.21
N ARG A 206 15.76 -5.21 21.00
CA ARG A 206 15.62 -6.05 19.82
C ARG A 206 14.76 -5.32 18.79
N VAL A 207 14.97 -5.59 17.52
CA VAL A 207 14.15 -5.04 16.45
C VAL A 207 12.89 -5.86 16.28
N ARG A 208 11.71 -5.25 16.47
CA ARG A 208 10.41 -5.81 16.11
C ARG A 208 9.83 -5.11 14.87
N GLN A 209 8.95 -5.77 14.15
CA GLN A 209 8.20 -5.11 13.08
C GLN A 209 7.17 -4.12 13.65
N VAL A 210 7.00 -2.99 12.98
CA VAL A 210 6.01 -1.97 13.34
C VAL A 210 4.61 -2.26 12.75
N ALA A 211 4.35 -3.49 12.39
CA ALA A 211 3.05 -3.98 11.97
C ALA A 211 2.50 -4.92 13.05
N ASP A 212 1.24 -4.75 13.42
CA ASP A 212 0.57 -5.61 14.39
C ASP A 212 0.62 -7.06 13.91
N PRO A 213 1.18 -8.00 14.69
CA PRO A 213 1.26 -9.41 14.31
C PRO A 213 -0.10 -10.05 14.00
N ARG A 214 -1.21 -9.48 14.50
CA ARG A 214 -2.58 -9.92 14.19
C ARG A 214 -2.96 -9.76 12.71
N HIS A 215 -2.22 -8.97 11.95
CA HIS A 215 -2.35 -8.93 10.49
C HIS A 215 -2.04 -10.27 9.80
N HIS A 216 -1.31 -11.16 10.47
CA HIS A 216 -1.09 -12.53 9.98
C HIS A 216 -2.25 -13.49 10.26
N TRP A 217 -3.23 -13.08 11.06
CA TRP A 217 -4.44 -13.87 11.25
C TRP A 217 -5.26 -13.92 9.96
N VAL A 218 -5.94 -15.03 9.74
CA VAL A 218 -6.84 -15.09 8.59
C VAL A 218 -8.01 -14.12 8.83
N ASN A 219 -8.37 -13.37 7.82
CA ASN A 219 -9.60 -12.58 7.88
C ASN A 219 -10.78 -13.55 7.95
N PRO A 220 -11.70 -13.43 8.94
CA PRO A 220 -12.86 -14.32 9.06
C PRO A 220 -13.80 -14.21 7.86
N MET A 221 -13.88 -13.03 7.25
CA MET A 221 -14.69 -12.83 6.04
C MET A 221 -13.96 -13.35 4.82
N LEU A 222 -14.66 -14.14 4.02
CA LEU A 222 -14.13 -14.54 2.71
C LEU A 222 -14.04 -13.32 1.79
N TYR A 223 -12.92 -13.22 1.09
CA TYR A 223 -12.84 -12.35 -0.06
C TYR A 223 -13.67 -12.95 -1.20
N LYS A 224 -14.65 -12.22 -1.65
CA LYS A 224 -15.44 -12.56 -2.84
C LYS A 224 -15.04 -11.62 -3.97
N ARG A 225 -14.35 -12.15 -4.97
CA ARG A 225 -13.89 -11.35 -6.09
C ARG A 225 -15.06 -10.75 -6.87
N GLU A 226 -16.18 -11.45 -6.94
CA GLU A 226 -17.39 -11.00 -7.61
C GLU A 226 -17.95 -9.71 -7.00
N ASP A 227 -17.89 -9.57 -5.66
CA ASP A 227 -18.32 -8.36 -4.96
C ASP A 227 -17.37 -7.19 -5.27
N ALA A 228 -16.06 -7.47 -5.31
CA ALA A 228 -15.06 -6.46 -5.70
C ALA A 228 -15.24 -6.04 -7.18
N GLU A 229 -15.44 -7.00 -8.10
CA GLU A 229 -15.67 -6.73 -9.52
C GLU A 229 -16.95 -5.92 -9.76
N ALA A 230 -18.00 -6.16 -8.98
CA ALA A 230 -19.23 -5.36 -9.04
C ALA A 230 -18.94 -3.91 -8.67
N THR A 231 -18.13 -3.68 -7.60
CA THR A 231 -17.71 -2.34 -7.18
C THR A 231 -16.78 -1.69 -8.21
N TRP A 232 -15.82 -2.42 -8.77
CA TRP A 232 -14.87 -1.87 -9.75
C TRP A 232 -15.53 -1.41 -11.06
N ARG A 233 -16.67 -2.01 -11.44
CA ARG A 233 -17.44 -1.57 -12.61
C ARG A 233 -18.07 -0.18 -12.44
N GLU A 234 -18.18 0.30 -11.22
CA GLU A 234 -18.68 1.64 -10.90
C GLU A 234 -17.58 2.73 -10.97
N ILE A 235 -16.31 2.37 -11.18
CA ILE A 235 -15.20 3.31 -11.32
C ILE A 235 -15.45 4.21 -12.53
N ARG A 236 -15.43 5.53 -12.31
CA ARG A 236 -15.57 6.55 -13.35
C ARG A 236 -14.27 7.29 -13.60
N ALA A 237 -13.39 7.33 -12.58
CA ALA A 237 -12.11 8.00 -12.68
C ALA A 237 -11.20 7.27 -13.70
N PRO A 238 -10.33 8.00 -14.42
CA PRO A 238 -9.23 7.40 -15.17
C PRO A 238 -8.41 6.47 -14.27
N LEU A 239 -8.04 5.29 -14.80
CA LEU A 239 -7.34 4.24 -14.06
C LEU A 239 -6.14 3.75 -14.85
N LEU A 240 -4.95 3.88 -14.26
CA LEU A 240 -3.72 3.23 -14.71
C LEU A 240 -3.38 2.07 -13.79
N MET A 241 -3.13 0.90 -14.36
CA MET A 241 -2.57 -0.25 -13.66
C MET A 241 -1.12 -0.48 -14.08
N ILE A 242 -0.22 -0.58 -13.10
CA ILE A 242 1.20 -0.82 -13.33
C ILE A 242 1.58 -2.18 -12.73
N ALA A 243 2.15 -3.05 -13.55
CA ALA A 243 2.66 -4.36 -13.15
C ALA A 243 4.18 -4.45 -13.29
N GLY A 244 4.83 -5.21 -12.41
CA GLY A 244 6.23 -5.59 -12.58
C GLY A 244 6.37 -6.81 -13.51
N GLU A 245 7.29 -6.74 -14.47
CA GLU A 245 7.56 -7.84 -15.41
C GLU A 245 7.94 -9.16 -14.70
N LYS A 246 8.63 -9.05 -13.56
CA LYS A 246 9.08 -10.19 -12.73
C LYS A 246 8.16 -10.47 -11.54
N SER A 247 7.00 -9.80 -11.47
CA SER A 247 6.02 -10.07 -10.42
C SER A 247 5.35 -11.41 -10.65
N ASP A 248 5.21 -12.18 -9.58
CA ASP A 248 4.45 -13.43 -9.58
C ASP A 248 2.98 -13.23 -9.17
N TYR A 249 2.56 -11.97 -8.96
CA TYR A 249 1.23 -11.66 -8.44
C TYR A 249 0.13 -11.90 -9.49
N LEU A 250 0.28 -11.35 -10.69
CA LEU A 250 -0.69 -11.58 -11.78
C LEU A 250 -0.85 -13.07 -12.14
N PRO A 251 0.22 -13.87 -12.27
CA PRO A 251 0.10 -15.31 -12.50
C PRO A 251 -0.73 -16.05 -11.45
N ARG A 252 -0.69 -15.62 -10.18
CA ARG A 252 -1.49 -16.22 -9.09
C ARG A 252 -3.00 -16.00 -9.24
N LEU A 253 -3.41 -14.99 -9.99
CA LEU A 253 -4.81 -14.70 -10.29
C LEU A 253 -5.36 -15.56 -11.44
N GLY A 254 -4.50 -16.32 -12.14
CA GLY A 254 -4.88 -17.13 -13.27
C GLY A 254 -5.52 -16.29 -14.39
N ARG A 255 -6.69 -16.66 -14.88
CA ARG A 255 -7.40 -15.94 -15.94
C ARG A 255 -7.66 -14.47 -15.59
N ASP A 256 -7.96 -14.17 -14.33
CA ASP A 256 -8.28 -12.81 -13.89
C ASP A 256 -7.03 -11.87 -13.93
N GLY A 257 -5.82 -12.44 -13.94
CA GLY A 257 -4.55 -11.71 -14.04
C GLY A 257 -4.03 -11.54 -15.47
N THR A 258 -4.73 -12.03 -16.49
CA THR A 258 -4.34 -11.78 -17.88
C THR A 258 -4.73 -10.36 -18.31
N LEU A 259 -4.07 -9.83 -19.34
CA LEU A 259 -4.44 -8.52 -19.91
C LEU A 259 -5.91 -8.48 -20.35
N GLU A 260 -6.40 -9.59 -20.93
CA GLU A 260 -7.81 -9.74 -21.31
C GLU A 260 -8.72 -9.70 -20.07
N GLY A 261 -8.37 -10.45 -19.02
CA GLY A 261 -9.13 -10.47 -17.77
C GLY A 261 -9.16 -9.11 -17.08
N LEU A 262 -8.05 -8.40 -17.04
CA LEU A 262 -7.98 -7.03 -16.49
C LEU A 262 -8.85 -6.06 -17.28
N ARG A 263 -8.77 -6.06 -18.62
CA ARG A 263 -9.60 -5.19 -19.47
C ARG A 263 -11.09 -5.53 -19.39
N ALA A 264 -11.43 -6.79 -19.23
CA ALA A 264 -12.82 -7.21 -19.03
C ALA A 264 -13.38 -6.77 -17.68
N THR A 265 -12.52 -6.71 -16.65
CA THR A 265 -12.90 -6.30 -15.30
C THR A 265 -12.93 -4.77 -15.14
N PHE A 266 -12.01 -4.06 -15.79
CA PHE A 266 -11.82 -2.61 -15.70
C PHE A 266 -11.91 -1.98 -17.10
N PRO A 267 -13.11 -1.65 -17.58
CA PRO A 267 -13.28 -1.01 -18.88
C PRO A 267 -12.52 0.32 -18.97
N GLY A 268 -11.74 0.51 -20.04
CA GLY A 268 -10.97 1.74 -20.26
C GLY A 268 -9.67 1.84 -19.45
N VAL A 269 -9.26 0.78 -18.74
CA VAL A 269 -8.02 0.78 -17.98
C VAL A 269 -6.79 0.93 -18.88
N GLU A 270 -5.89 1.82 -18.50
CA GLU A 270 -4.53 1.86 -19.03
C GLU A 270 -3.67 0.84 -18.28
N ILE A 271 -2.83 0.10 -18.99
CA ILE A 271 -1.96 -0.92 -18.39
C ILE A 271 -0.53 -0.67 -18.83
N ALA A 272 0.38 -0.54 -17.88
CA ALA A 272 1.80 -0.42 -18.08
C ALA A 272 2.56 -1.56 -17.38
N THR A 273 3.71 -1.94 -17.93
CA THR A 273 4.60 -2.92 -17.31
C THR A 273 5.97 -2.31 -17.11
N VAL A 274 6.52 -2.46 -15.91
CA VAL A 274 7.87 -2.02 -15.56
C VAL A 274 8.84 -3.18 -15.74
N ALA A 275 9.81 -2.99 -16.62
CA ALA A 275 10.82 -4.00 -16.95
C ALA A 275 11.70 -4.31 -15.73
N ASP A 276 12.05 -5.59 -15.56
CA ASP A 276 12.92 -6.11 -14.50
C ASP A 276 12.52 -5.70 -13.08
N ALA A 277 11.22 -5.51 -12.84
CA ALA A 277 10.64 -5.20 -11.55
C ALA A 277 9.75 -6.33 -11.03
N GLY A 278 9.80 -6.59 -9.73
CA GLY A 278 8.91 -7.50 -9.01
C GLY A 278 7.72 -6.75 -8.41
N HIS A 279 7.16 -7.33 -7.32
CA HIS A 279 5.98 -6.78 -6.64
C HIS A 279 6.20 -5.41 -5.99
N MET A 280 7.43 -5.12 -5.54
CA MET A 280 7.78 -3.87 -4.86
C MET A 280 8.37 -2.84 -5.83
N LEU A 281 7.81 -2.72 -7.04
CA LEU A 281 8.40 -1.94 -8.14
C LEU A 281 8.60 -0.44 -7.81
N HIS A 282 7.83 0.10 -6.89
CA HIS A 282 8.00 1.49 -6.40
C HIS A 282 9.27 1.69 -5.56
N ILE A 283 9.88 0.59 -5.08
CA ILE A 283 11.20 0.56 -4.40
C ILE A 283 12.27 -0.02 -5.34
N GLU A 284 11.93 -1.09 -6.10
CA GLU A 284 12.88 -1.81 -6.94
C GLU A 284 13.33 -0.99 -8.16
N ARG A 285 12.39 -0.28 -8.79
CA ARG A 285 12.61 0.48 -10.03
C ARG A 285 11.86 1.82 -10.00
N PRO A 286 12.09 2.67 -8.98
CA PRO A 286 11.40 3.95 -8.85
C PRO A 286 11.65 4.86 -10.06
N GLU A 287 12.84 4.80 -10.68
CA GLU A 287 13.21 5.57 -11.88
C GLU A 287 12.40 5.21 -13.13
N LEU A 288 11.81 4.01 -13.17
CA LEU A 288 10.93 3.58 -14.25
C LEU A 288 9.45 3.74 -13.88
N THR A 289 9.13 3.59 -12.59
CA THR A 289 7.74 3.64 -12.07
C THR A 289 7.24 5.07 -11.95
N ALA A 290 8.03 5.96 -11.35
CA ALA A 290 7.64 7.34 -11.10
C ALA A 290 7.28 8.14 -12.37
N PRO A 291 7.99 8.02 -13.51
CA PRO A 291 7.59 8.71 -14.74
C PRO A 291 6.23 8.27 -15.28
N LEU A 292 5.85 7.00 -15.14
CA LEU A 292 4.53 6.51 -15.55
C LEU A 292 3.43 7.10 -14.66
N VAL A 293 3.67 7.10 -13.35
CA VAL A 293 2.76 7.70 -12.36
C VAL A 293 2.60 9.19 -12.64
N GLU A 294 3.70 9.93 -12.78
CA GLU A 294 3.68 11.38 -12.98
C GLU A 294 3.00 11.78 -14.29
N ALA A 295 3.30 11.10 -15.40
CA ALA A 295 2.65 11.35 -16.68
C ALA A 295 1.13 11.17 -16.63
N PHE A 296 0.67 10.15 -15.90
CA PHE A 296 -0.76 9.89 -15.72
C PHE A 296 -1.43 10.94 -14.82
N LEU A 297 -0.78 11.33 -13.71
CA LEU A 297 -1.29 12.37 -12.81
C LEU A 297 -1.35 13.75 -13.49
N ASP A 298 -0.44 14.04 -14.42
CA ASP A 298 -0.42 15.29 -15.20
C ASP A 298 -1.54 15.35 -16.25
N ALA A 299 -1.91 14.20 -16.81
CA ALA A 299 -2.97 14.11 -17.82
C ALA A 299 -4.37 14.18 -17.19
N HIS A 300 -4.51 13.86 -15.90
CA HIS A 300 -5.77 13.73 -15.18
C HIS A 300 -5.76 14.49 -13.85
#